data_c76b6e468c28bf2a930cce65678feb03
#
_entry.id   c76b6e468c28bf2a930cce65678feb03
#
_cell.length_a   1.000
_cell.length_b   1.000
_cell.length_c   1.000
_cell.angle_alpha   90.00
_cell.angle_beta   90.00
_cell.angle_gamma   90.00
#
_symmetry.space_group_name_H-M   'P 1'
#
loop_
_entity.id
_entity.type
_entity.pdbx_description
1 polymer ?
#
loop_
_entity_poly.entity_id
_entity_poly.type
_entity_poly.pdbx_seq_one_letter_code
_entity_poly.pdbx_strand_id
1 'polypeptide(L)'
;VDEEHDASYKQEDGVVYHARDMAVVRARLSGCPIVLASATPALETWVNAVQGRYQHLRLAARHMDRPLPTAQLIDLKRDRPEPGSFLSPTVVAAIDETLAAGEQSLLFLNRRGYAPLTLCQACGHKFQCPRCSAWLVEHRFRKRLMCHHCGYEHPVPPNCPSCQKAGTLIPCGPGVERIAEEVQRRWPQARTAIASSDWLSGSHSLAETIAAVAEHRVDLVIGTQLVAKGHNFPMLTLVAVVDGDMGLDGADPRARERTFQLLHQVAGRAGRAERPGRVMVQTHGPNEAVMQALLSGARDDFYTAEAALREKAQLPPYGRLAALILSGTDEAEVRQQGLDLAAAAPSAQNVTLYGPALAPLAMVRGQTRMRLLVHGPRNFNIQAFLSDWLSGRKLTSGVRLALDIDPQSFL
;
A
#
# COMPACT_ATOMS: atom_id res chain seq x y z
N VAL A 1 0.68 20.01 -9.41
CA VAL A 1 0.27 18.68 -8.90
C VAL A 1 1.04 18.44 -7.62
N ASP A 2 0.34 18.44 -6.51
CA ASP A 2 0.91 18.18 -5.19
C ASP A 2 0.86 16.68 -4.90
N GLU A 3 1.88 16.18 -4.13
CA GLU A 3 2.06 14.73 -3.85
C GLU A 3 1.92 13.88 -5.12
N GLU A 4 2.63 14.26 -6.19
CA GLU A 4 2.47 13.73 -7.55
C GLU A 4 2.66 12.20 -7.66
N HIS A 5 3.29 11.61 -6.65
CA HIS A 5 3.50 10.16 -6.53
C HIS A 5 2.26 9.41 -6.03
N ASP A 6 1.22 10.12 -5.57
CA ASP A 6 0.05 9.48 -4.95
C ASP A 6 -0.69 8.59 -5.95
N ALA A 7 -0.93 7.34 -5.56
CA ALA A 7 -1.63 6.36 -6.38
C ALA A 7 -3.08 6.77 -6.71
N SER A 8 -3.69 7.71 -5.95
CA SER A 8 -5.05 8.20 -6.21
C SER A 8 -5.18 9.00 -7.50
N TYR A 9 -4.06 9.43 -8.10
CA TYR A 9 -4.08 10.03 -9.44
C TYR A 9 -4.35 9.02 -10.56
N LYS A 10 -4.29 7.72 -10.28
CA LYS A 10 -4.68 6.69 -11.25
C LYS A 10 -6.18 6.44 -11.17
N GLN A 11 -6.88 6.76 -12.26
CA GLN A 11 -8.28 6.38 -12.47
C GLN A 11 -8.33 4.93 -12.93
N GLU A 12 -9.06 4.08 -12.22
CA GLU A 12 -9.19 2.65 -12.53
C GLU A 12 -10.60 2.25 -12.99
N ASP A 13 -11.61 3.09 -12.70
CA ASP A 13 -13.00 2.87 -13.12
C ASP A 13 -13.32 3.62 -14.42
N GLY A 14 -13.94 2.93 -15.38
CA GLY A 14 -14.29 3.51 -16.67
C GLY A 14 -13.07 3.71 -17.58
N VAL A 15 -12.78 4.95 -17.94
CA VAL A 15 -11.58 5.28 -18.73
C VAL A 15 -10.36 5.28 -17.82
N VAL A 16 -9.45 4.34 -18.06
CA VAL A 16 -8.22 4.18 -17.27
C VAL A 16 -7.17 5.22 -17.72
N TYR A 17 -6.78 6.11 -16.83
CA TYR A 17 -5.71 7.11 -17.07
C TYR A 17 -5.03 7.52 -15.77
N HIS A 18 -3.87 8.17 -15.89
CA HIS A 18 -3.16 8.75 -14.76
C HIS A 18 -3.25 10.28 -14.82
N ALA A 19 -3.92 10.92 -13.86
CA ALA A 19 -4.20 12.35 -13.88
C ALA A 19 -2.92 13.21 -13.88
N ARG A 20 -1.86 12.81 -13.16
CA ARG A 20 -0.54 13.47 -13.21
C ARG A 20 -0.01 13.50 -14.65
N ASP A 21 -0.02 12.36 -15.35
CA ASP A 21 0.53 12.23 -16.70
C ASP A 21 -0.32 13.04 -17.69
N MET A 22 -1.64 13.02 -17.52
CA MET A 22 -2.54 13.87 -18.31
C MET A 22 -2.30 15.36 -18.07
N ALA A 23 -2.00 15.77 -16.84
CA ALA A 23 -1.65 17.15 -16.52
C ALA A 23 -0.35 17.57 -17.22
N VAL A 24 0.67 16.71 -17.27
CA VAL A 24 1.93 16.95 -18.00
C VAL A 24 1.65 17.10 -19.50
N VAL A 25 0.85 16.20 -20.09
CA VAL A 25 0.49 16.28 -21.52
C VAL A 25 -0.28 17.57 -21.80
N ARG A 26 -1.27 17.92 -20.96
CA ARG A 26 -2.05 19.14 -21.10
C ARG A 26 -1.18 20.39 -21.02
N ALA A 27 -0.27 20.47 -20.06
CA ALA A 27 0.64 21.60 -19.92
C ALA A 27 1.50 21.78 -21.18
N ARG A 28 2.04 20.67 -21.72
CA ARG A 28 2.81 20.68 -22.98
C ARG A 28 1.98 21.19 -24.16
N LEU A 29 0.76 20.70 -24.33
CA LEU A 29 -0.12 21.09 -25.43
C LEU A 29 -0.57 22.55 -25.32
N SER A 30 -0.77 23.05 -24.09
CA SER A 30 -1.18 24.44 -23.82
C SER A 30 0.00 25.41 -23.74
N GLY A 31 1.25 24.95 -23.83
CA GLY A 31 2.44 25.78 -23.70
C GLY A 31 2.60 26.44 -22.32
N CYS A 32 2.02 25.89 -21.27
CA CYS A 32 2.11 26.42 -19.92
C CYS A 32 3.02 25.56 -19.02
N PRO A 33 3.65 26.17 -18.00
CA PRO A 33 4.45 25.42 -17.05
C PRO A 33 3.58 24.51 -16.18
N ILE A 34 4.18 23.41 -15.71
CA ILE A 34 3.60 22.53 -14.71
C ILE A 34 4.63 22.29 -13.59
N VAL A 35 4.15 22.28 -12.35
CA VAL A 35 4.97 21.93 -11.18
C VAL A 35 4.45 20.61 -10.63
N LEU A 36 5.34 19.62 -10.52
CA LEU A 36 5.12 18.34 -9.82
C LEU A 36 5.85 18.42 -8.49
N ALA A 37 5.11 18.43 -7.40
CA ALA A 37 5.67 18.57 -6.05
C ALA A 37 5.54 17.25 -5.28
N SER A 38 6.60 16.82 -4.64
CA SER A 38 6.62 15.69 -3.72
C SER A 38 7.91 15.65 -2.90
N ALA A 39 7.82 15.20 -1.66
CA ALA A 39 8.98 14.83 -0.85
C ALA A 39 9.61 13.52 -1.35
N THR A 40 8.79 12.65 -1.92
CA THR A 40 9.15 11.33 -2.44
C THR A 40 8.54 11.14 -3.84
N PRO A 41 9.12 11.75 -4.87
CA PRO A 41 8.55 11.73 -6.22
C PRO A 41 8.38 10.29 -6.75
N ALA A 42 7.47 10.10 -7.69
CA ALA A 42 7.40 8.86 -8.44
C ALA A 42 8.72 8.63 -9.19
N LEU A 43 9.14 7.37 -9.31
CA LEU A 43 10.41 7.04 -9.97
C LEU A 43 10.48 7.58 -11.40
N GLU A 44 9.35 7.60 -12.12
CA GLU A 44 9.25 8.20 -13.45
C GLU A 44 9.58 9.70 -13.44
N THR A 45 9.08 10.42 -12.46
CA THR A 45 9.34 11.86 -12.29
C THR A 45 10.80 12.09 -11.92
N TRP A 46 11.32 11.32 -10.97
CA TRP A 46 12.73 11.40 -10.54
C TRP A 46 13.69 11.11 -11.70
N VAL A 47 13.46 10.03 -12.48
CA VAL A 47 14.28 9.69 -13.65
C VAL A 47 14.24 10.79 -14.71
N ASN A 48 13.06 11.37 -14.98
CA ASN A 48 12.95 12.50 -15.92
C ASN A 48 13.70 13.73 -15.46
N ALA A 49 13.73 14.00 -14.15
CA ALA A 49 14.50 15.11 -13.58
C ALA A 49 16.00 14.86 -13.68
N VAL A 50 16.50 13.68 -13.30
CA VAL A 50 17.92 13.31 -13.38
C VAL A 50 18.41 13.31 -14.84
N GLN A 51 17.56 12.90 -15.79
CA GLN A 51 17.88 12.92 -17.23
C GLN A 51 17.75 14.32 -17.87
N GLY A 52 17.43 15.35 -17.09
CA GLY A 52 17.32 16.73 -17.58
C GLY A 52 16.06 17.01 -18.43
N ARG A 53 15.09 16.11 -18.44
CA ARG A 53 13.80 16.34 -19.12
C ARG A 53 12.88 17.27 -18.35
N TYR A 54 13.01 17.26 -17.01
CA TYR A 54 12.34 18.15 -16.08
C TYR A 54 13.40 18.98 -15.35
N GLN A 55 13.08 20.24 -15.10
CA GLN A 55 13.90 21.06 -14.20
C GLN A 55 13.71 20.56 -12.76
N HIS A 56 14.81 20.21 -12.11
CA HIS A 56 14.77 19.75 -10.71
C HIS A 56 14.95 20.95 -9.78
N LEU A 57 13.93 21.25 -9.02
CA LEU A 57 13.97 22.25 -7.95
C LEU A 57 13.94 21.53 -6.61
N ARG A 58 14.91 21.81 -5.74
CA ARG A 58 15.02 21.19 -4.42
C ARG A 58 14.84 22.24 -3.33
N LEU A 59 13.88 21.99 -2.45
CA LEU A 59 13.75 22.71 -1.19
C LEU A 59 14.68 22.04 -0.18
N ALA A 60 15.84 22.67 0.08
CA ALA A 60 16.92 22.05 0.86
C ALA A 60 16.62 21.99 2.37
N ALA A 61 15.80 22.91 2.87
CA ALA A 61 15.48 23.01 4.29
C ALA A 61 13.99 22.80 4.55
N ARG A 62 13.65 22.26 5.71
CA ARG A 62 12.27 22.30 6.23
C ARG A 62 11.89 23.74 6.58
N HIS A 63 10.60 24.00 6.56
CA HIS A 63 10.06 25.28 7.06
C HIS A 63 10.57 25.55 8.47
N MET A 64 11.14 26.74 8.69
CA MET A 64 11.81 27.19 9.93
C MET A 64 13.04 26.35 10.34
N ASP A 65 13.78 25.76 9.39
CA ASP A 65 15.00 24.97 9.62
C ASP A 65 14.88 23.86 10.67
N ARG A 66 13.67 23.29 10.80
CA ARG A 66 13.39 22.22 11.77
C ARG A 66 14.14 20.94 11.43
N PRO A 67 14.73 20.26 12.44
CA PRO A 67 15.45 19.01 12.20
C PRO A 67 14.51 17.92 11.69
N LEU A 68 15.07 17.00 10.90
CA LEU A 68 14.38 15.76 10.55
C LEU A 68 14.22 14.91 11.81
N PRO A 69 13.14 14.12 11.92
CA PRO A 69 13.02 13.17 13.01
C PRO A 69 14.15 12.14 12.95
N THR A 70 14.61 11.71 14.12
CA THR A 70 15.56 10.59 14.19
C THR A 70 14.85 9.29 13.87
N ALA A 71 15.39 8.51 12.94
CA ALA A 71 14.88 7.20 12.59
C ALA A 71 15.66 6.10 13.30
N GLN A 72 14.94 5.06 13.76
CA GLN A 72 15.52 3.86 14.37
C GLN A 72 14.83 2.63 13.81
N LEU A 73 15.61 1.63 13.38
CA LEU A 73 15.09 0.33 13.00
C LEU A 73 15.14 -0.61 14.21
N ILE A 74 14.04 -1.31 14.44
CA ILE A 74 13.90 -2.30 15.50
C ILE A 74 13.88 -3.69 14.86
N ASP A 75 14.97 -4.42 15.02
CA ASP A 75 15.10 -5.79 14.52
C ASP A 75 14.26 -6.75 15.36
N LEU A 76 13.10 -7.16 14.83
CA LEU A 76 12.18 -8.08 15.50
C LEU A 76 12.75 -9.47 15.76
N LYS A 77 13.90 -9.84 15.18
CA LYS A 77 14.61 -11.07 15.50
C LYS A 77 15.34 -10.98 16.85
N ARG A 78 15.72 -9.76 17.26
CA ARG A 78 16.48 -9.48 18.51
C ARG A 78 15.59 -8.89 19.59
N ASP A 79 14.71 -7.95 19.22
CA ASP A 79 13.78 -7.25 20.12
C ASP A 79 12.36 -7.75 19.85
N ARG A 80 12.07 -8.97 20.28
CA ARG A 80 10.81 -9.67 19.97
C ARG A 80 9.68 -9.16 20.86
N PRO A 81 8.49 -8.91 20.29
CA PRO A 81 7.28 -8.72 21.08
C PRO A 81 6.99 -9.93 21.98
N GLU A 82 6.36 -9.69 23.11
CA GLU A 82 5.82 -10.75 23.96
C GLU A 82 4.80 -11.63 23.21
N PRO A 83 4.64 -12.91 23.59
CA PRO A 83 3.63 -13.76 22.99
C PRO A 83 2.23 -13.11 23.02
N GLY A 84 1.59 -12.99 21.85
CA GLY A 84 0.28 -12.35 21.70
C GLY A 84 0.30 -10.82 21.62
N SER A 85 1.48 -10.20 21.62
CA SER A 85 1.71 -8.77 21.40
C SER A 85 2.36 -8.51 20.05
N PHE A 86 2.32 -7.25 19.59
CA PHE A 86 2.90 -6.81 18.32
C PHE A 86 3.95 -5.72 18.50
N LEU A 87 3.94 -5.07 19.68
CA LEU A 87 4.91 -4.02 20.00
C LEU A 87 6.11 -4.61 20.71
N SER A 88 7.29 -4.32 20.18
CA SER A 88 8.55 -4.71 20.80
C SER A 88 8.78 -3.96 22.12
N PRO A 89 9.58 -4.53 23.06
CA PRO A 89 9.92 -3.85 24.30
C PRO A 89 10.48 -2.44 24.11
N THR A 90 11.33 -2.24 23.11
CA THR A 90 11.91 -0.91 22.80
C THR A 90 10.82 0.09 22.36
N VAL A 91 9.85 -0.34 21.54
CA VAL A 91 8.71 0.54 21.13
C VAL A 91 7.81 0.83 22.32
N VAL A 92 7.54 -0.16 23.16
CA VAL A 92 6.73 0.03 24.39
C VAL A 92 7.38 1.08 25.29
N ALA A 93 8.68 0.96 25.60
CA ALA A 93 9.41 1.91 26.40
C ALA A 93 9.36 3.34 25.81
N ALA A 94 9.50 3.46 24.49
CA ALA A 94 9.41 4.78 23.83
C ALA A 94 8.02 5.40 23.91
N ILE A 95 6.95 4.60 23.89
CA ILE A 95 5.59 5.08 24.11
C ILE A 95 5.40 5.54 25.57
N ASP A 96 5.91 4.77 26.55
CA ASP A 96 5.87 5.15 27.96
C ASP A 96 6.54 6.50 28.20
N GLU A 97 7.74 6.71 27.66
CA GLU A 97 8.46 7.98 27.72
C GLU A 97 7.66 9.13 27.10
N THR A 98 7.05 8.90 25.94
CA THR A 98 6.28 9.91 25.22
C THR A 98 5.01 10.31 25.98
N LEU A 99 4.30 9.34 26.53
CA LEU A 99 3.12 9.59 27.39
C LEU A 99 3.50 10.32 28.68
N ALA A 100 4.60 9.93 29.33
CA ALA A 100 5.10 10.60 30.54
C ALA A 100 5.50 12.05 30.28
N ALA A 101 5.98 12.36 29.06
CA ALA A 101 6.28 13.74 28.64
C ALA A 101 5.01 14.55 28.27
N GLY A 102 3.82 13.97 28.31
CA GLY A 102 2.59 14.59 27.86
C GLY A 102 2.57 14.83 26.35
N GLU A 103 3.20 13.97 25.58
CA GLU A 103 3.30 14.03 24.12
C GLU A 103 2.47 12.94 23.46
N GLN A 104 2.32 13.02 22.14
CA GLN A 104 1.48 12.08 21.39
C GLN A 104 2.31 11.06 20.62
N SER A 105 1.78 9.84 20.56
CA SER A 105 2.35 8.74 19.77
C SER A 105 1.41 8.30 18.64
N LEU A 106 1.96 7.96 17.48
CA LEU A 106 1.26 7.31 16.37
C LEU A 106 1.77 5.89 16.18
N LEU A 107 0.90 4.91 16.35
CA LEU A 107 1.11 3.53 15.92
C LEU A 107 0.60 3.39 14.49
N PHE A 108 1.51 3.27 13.55
CA PHE A 108 1.19 3.20 12.15
C PHE A 108 1.22 1.75 11.65
N LEU A 109 0.13 1.35 10.96
CA LEU A 109 0.02 0.07 10.29
C LEU A 109 -0.05 0.28 8.78
N ASN A 110 0.91 -0.30 8.07
CA ASN A 110 0.87 -0.34 6.61
C ASN A 110 -0.10 -1.45 6.16
N ARG A 111 -1.34 -1.08 5.84
CA ARG A 111 -2.42 -2.04 5.56
C ARG A 111 -2.44 -2.56 4.11
N ARG A 112 -1.60 -2.06 3.21
CA ARG A 112 -1.58 -2.50 1.82
C ARG A 112 -0.62 -3.67 1.65
N GLY A 113 -1.15 -4.88 1.44
CA GLY A 113 -0.39 -6.04 0.98
C GLY A 113 -0.59 -7.34 1.76
N TYR A 114 -0.85 -7.30 3.05
CA TYR A 114 -1.15 -8.50 3.84
C TYR A 114 -2.48 -8.30 4.56
N ALA A 115 -3.55 -8.88 4.03
CA ALA A 115 -4.82 -8.88 4.75
C ALA A 115 -4.63 -9.74 6.01
N PRO A 116 -4.90 -9.22 7.22
CA PRO A 116 -5.02 -10.08 8.39
C PRO A 116 -6.02 -11.19 8.04
N LEU A 117 -5.72 -12.41 8.42
CA LEU A 117 -6.59 -13.55 8.14
C LEU A 117 -7.08 -14.16 9.46
N THR A 118 -8.24 -14.78 9.42
CA THR A 118 -8.71 -15.60 10.52
C THR A 118 -8.40 -17.05 10.21
N LEU A 119 -7.76 -17.74 11.14
CA LEU A 119 -7.47 -19.17 11.01
C LEU A 119 -7.85 -19.95 12.29
N CYS A 120 -8.02 -21.25 12.12
CA CYS A 120 -8.18 -22.16 13.25
C CYS A 120 -6.81 -22.59 13.79
N GLN A 121 -6.50 -22.28 15.03
CA GLN A 121 -5.25 -22.68 15.69
C GLN A 121 -5.09 -24.20 15.80
N ALA A 122 -6.19 -24.96 15.83
CA ALA A 122 -6.16 -26.40 15.99
C ALA A 122 -5.85 -27.17 14.71
N CYS A 123 -6.30 -26.68 13.53
CA CYS A 123 -6.16 -27.40 12.26
C CYS A 123 -5.60 -26.56 11.11
N GLY A 124 -5.33 -25.28 11.33
CA GLY A 124 -4.79 -24.40 10.30
C GLY A 124 -5.82 -23.93 9.25
N HIS A 125 -7.10 -24.28 9.40
CA HIS A 125 -8.15 -23.85 8.45
C HIS A 125 -8.20 -22.34 8.38
N LYS A 126 -8.05 -21.80 7.17
CA LYS A 126 -8.10 -20.34 6.86
C LYS A 126 -9.45 -19.99 6.31
N PHE A 127 -10.04 -18.90 6.78
CA PHE A 127 -11.34 -18.43 6.30
C PHE A 127 -11.16 -17.62 5.03
N GLN A 128 -11.61 -18.17 3.92
CA GLN A 128 -11.58 -17.51 2.62
C GLN A 128 -12.95 -16.91 2.28
N CYS A 129 -12.93 -15.77 1.61
CA CYS A 129 -14.14 -15.15 1.10
C CYS A 129 -14.75 -16.03 -0.02
N PRO A 130 -16.05 -16.37 0.03
CA PRO A 130 -16.68 -17.17 -1.03
C PRO A 130 -16.83 -16.42 -2.36
N ARG A 131 -16.62 -15.09 -2.37
CA ARG A 131 -16.74 -14.23 -3.55
C ARG A 131 -15.41 -13.67 -4.03
N CYS A 132 -14.33 -13.88 -3.27
CA CYS A 132 -13.00 -13.34 -3.56
C CYS A 132 -11.94 -14.37 -3.20
N SER A 133 -10.74 -14.27 -3.80
CA SER A 133 -9.57 -15.03 -3.39
C SER A 133 -8.93 -14.48 -2.10
N ALA A 134 -9.53 -13.49 -1.49
CA ALA A 134 -9.05 -12.85 -0.28
C ALA A 134 -9.46 -13.61 0.98
N TRP A 135 -8.67 -13.48 2.02
CA TRP A 135 -8.99 -14.02 3.32
C TRP A 135 -10.04 -13.16 4.03
N LEU A 136 -10.87 -13.78 4.84
CA LEU A 136 -11.78 -13.10 5.74
C LEU A 136 -11.02 -12.69 7.02
N VAL A 137 -11.32 -11.48 7.48
CA VAL A 137 -10.76 -10.89 8.68
C VAL A 137 -11.82 -10.84 9.75
N GLU A 138 -11.51 -11.28 10.97
CA GLU A 138 -12.39 -11.09 12.10
C GLU A 138 -12.36 -9.63 12.57
N HIS A 139 -13.53 -8.99 12.51
CA HIS A 139 -13.79 -7.70 13.16
C HIS A 139 -14.45 -7.97 14.51
N ARG A 140 -13.64 -8.06 15.57
CA ARG A 140 -14.09 -8.48 16.90
C ARG A 140 -15.17 -7.58 17.47
N PHE A 141 -15.05 -6.26 17.31
CA PHE A 141 -16.05 -5.30 17.77
C PHE A 141 -17.41 -5.49 17.08
N ARG A 142 -17.42 -5.95 15.83
CA ARG A 142 -18.64 -6.27 15.08
C ARG A 142 -19.04 -7.74 15.20
N LYS A 143 -18.21 -8.59 15.78
CA LYS A 143 -18.37 -10.06 15.85
C LYS A 143 -18.64 -10.70 14.47
N ARG A 144 -17.94 -10.22 13.45
CA ARG A 144 -18.10 -10.66 12.06
C ARG A 144 -16.77 -10.92 11.38
N LEU A 145 -16.79 -11.90 10.47
CA LEU A 145 -15.74 -12.10 9.46
C LEU A 145 -16.09 -11.24 8.25
N MET A 146 -15.16 -10.42 7.80
CA MET A 146 -15.37 -9.49 6.69
C MET A 146 -14.34 -9.65 5.59
N CYS A 147 -14.75 -9.49 4.34
CA CYS A 147 -13.88 -9.38 3.19
C CYS A 147 -13.68 -7.90 2.83
N HIS A 148 -12.46 -7.40 2.96
CA HIS A 148 -12.14 -5.99 2.64
C HIS A 148 -12.16 -5.66 1.14
N HIS A 149 -12.27 -6.68 0.25
CA HIS A 149 -12.34 -6.44 -1.19
C HIS A 149 -13.77 -6.29 -1.72
N CYS A 150 -14.72 -7.08 -1.20
CA CYS A 150 -16.07 -7.06 -1.73
C CYS A 150 -17.15 -6.71 -0.70
N GLY A 151 -16.75 -6.49 0.57
CA GLY A 151 -17.66 -6.19 1.65
C GLY A 151 -18.50 -7.41 2.11
N TYR A 152 -18.18 -8.64 1.68
CA TYR A 152 -18.88 -9.83 2.17
C TYR A 152 -18.68 -9.96 3.68
N GLU A 153 -19.77 -10.17 4.39
CA GLU A 153 -19.79 -10.37 5.84
C GLU A 153 -20.41 -11.70 6.21
N HIS A 154 -19.84 -12.36 7.22
CA HIS A 154 -20.35 -13.59 7.81
C HIS A 154 -20.21 -13.54 9.33
N PRO A 155 -21.17 -14.01 10.15
CA PRO A 155 -20.98 -14.17 11.59
C PRO A 155 -19.76 -15.04 11.89
N VAL A 156 -19.03 -14.74 12.95
CA VAL A 156 -17.93 -15.61 13.41
C VAL A 156 -18.57 -16.94 13.86
N PRO A 157 -18.25 -18.09 13.24
CA PRO A 157 -18.83 -19.36 13.65
C PRO A 157 -18.30 -19.76 15.04
N PRO A 158 -19.13 -20.33 15.90
CA PRO A 158 -18.71 -20.77 17.24
C PRO A 158 -17.67 -21.90 17.19
N ASN A 159 -17.73 -22.71 16.15
CA ASN A 159 -16.83 -23.85 15.93
C ASN A 159 -16.13 -23.69 14.58
N CYS A 160 -14.90 -24.21 14.48
CA CYS A 160 -14.21 -24.32 13.21
C CYS A 160 -14.99 -25.19 12.23
N PRO A 161 -15.30 -24.76 11.01
CA PRO A 161 -16.06 -25.57 10.04
C PRO A 161 -15.30 -26.81 9.58
N SER A 162 -13.98 -26.83 9.69
CA SER A 162 -13.13 -27.96 9.28
C SER A 162 -12.97 -29.03 10.36
N CYS A 163 -12.60 -28.62 11.59
CA CYS A 163 -12.30 -29.57 12.68
C CYS A 163 -13.31 -29.57 13.82
N GLN A 164 -14.37 -28.77 13.73
CA GLN A 164 -15.48 -28.65 14.70
C GLN A 164 -15.10 -28.20 16.12
N LYS A 165 -13.83 -27.86 16.37
CA LYS A 165 -13.38 -27.39 17.68
C LYS A 165 -13.85 -25.96 17.94
N ALA A 166 -14.41 -25.73 19.15
CA ALA A 166 -14.85 -24.42 19.61
C ALA A 166 -13.67 -23.58 20.13
N GLY A 167 -13.79 -22.25 20.03
CA GLY A 167 -12.83 -21.31 20.61
C GLY A 167 -11.42 -21.36 20.03
N THR A 168 -11.26 -21.96 18.84
CA THR A 168 -9.93 -22.14 18.21
C THR A 168 -9.66 -21.15 17.08
N LEU A 169 -10.58 -20.25 16.83
CA LEU A 169 -10.42 -19.25 15.77
C LEU A 169 -9.59 -18.08 16.30
N ILE A 170 -8.49 -17.80 15.61
CA ILE A 170 -7.60 -16.69 15.94
C ILE A 170 -7.38 -15.81 14.71
N PRO A 171 -7.44 -14.49 14.86
CA PRO A 171 -6.98 -13.59 13.82
C PRO A 171 -5.45 -13.59 13.79
N CYS A 172 -4.88 -13.62 12.60
CA CYS A 172 -3.43 -13.56 12.37
C CYS A 172 -3.02 -12.24 11.76
N GLY A 173 -1.87 -11.76 12.17
CA GLY A 173 -1.30 -10.48 11.73
C GLY A 173 -1.70 -9.28 12.60
N PRO A 174 -0.92 -8.19 12.55
CA PRO A 174 -1.23 -6.96 13.25
C PRO A 174 -2.39 -6.25 12.57
N GLY A 175 -3.60 -6.41 13.08
CA GLY A 175 -4.77 -5.62 12.69
C GLY A 175 -4.94 -4.42 13.61
N VAL A 176 -5.60 -3.36 13.12
CA VAL A 176 -5.90 -2.14 13.91
C VAL A 176 -6.57 -2.48 15.25
N GLU A 177 -7.53 -3.41 15.23
CA GLU A 177 -8.27 -3.85 16.42
C GLU A 177 -7.37 -4.54 17.45
N ARG A 178 -6.43 -5.40 16.99
CA ARG A 178 -5.50 -6.10 17.88
C ARG A 178 -4.47 -5.16 18.49
N ILE A 179 -4.00 -4.19 17.72
CA ILE A 179 -3.14 -3.14 18.26
C ILE A 179 -3.92 -2.29 19.28
N ALA A 180 -5.19 -1.98 19.00
CA ALA A 180 -6.03 -1.25 19.96
C ALA A 180 -6.27 -2.04 21.25
N GLU A 181 -6.49 -3.36 21.18
CA GLU A 181 -6.59 -4.24 22.36
C GLU A 181 -5.27 -4.25 23.17
N GLU A 182 -4.11 -4.33 22.48
CA GLU A 182 -2.82 -4.26 23.15
C GLU A 182 -2.59 -2.91 23.83
N VAL A 183 -2.89 -1.81 23.13
CA VAL A 183 -2.82 -0.44 23.68
C VAL A 183 -3.71 -0.28 24.90
N GLN A 184 -4.97 -0.70 24.82
CA GLN A 184 -5.91 -0.61 25.95
C GLN A 184 -5.46 -1.42 27.16
N ARG A 185 -4.84 -2.57 26.94
CA ARG A 185 -4.29 -3.42 28.02
C ARG A 185 -3.06 -2.79 28.68
N ARG A 186 -2.15 -2.19 27.88
CA ARG A 186 -0.89 -1.61 28.39
C ARG A 186 -1.09 -0.22 28.99
N TRP A 187 -1.92 0.61 28.34
CA TRP A 187 -2.15 1.99 28.71
C TRP A 187 -3.66 2.29 28.86
N PRO A 188 -4.33 1.70 29.86
CA PRO A 188 -5.78 1.84 30.03
C PRO A 188 -6.24 3.29 30.32
N GLN A 189 -5.33 4.16 30.75
CA GLN A 189 -5.60 5.57 31.04
C GLN A 189 -5.32 6.49 29.84
N ALA A 190 -4.66 6.01 28.79
CA ALA A 190 -4.36 6.82 27.62
C ALA A 190 -5.61 7.05 26.77
N ARG A 191 -5.80 8.30 26.35
CA ARG A 191 -6.88 8.69 25.43
C ARG A 191 -6.49 8.22 24.03
N THR A 192 -7.10 7.15 23.58
CA THR A 192 -6.75 6.50 22.31
C THR A 192 -7.76 6.83 21.22
N ALA A 193 -7.27 7.09 20.00
CA ALA A 193 -8.09 7.22 18.80
C ALA A 193 -7.66 6.24 17.71
N ILE A 194 -8.65 5.70 16.98
CA ILE A 194 -8.43 4.81 15.83
C ILE A 194 -8.78 5.57 14.55
N ALA A 195 -7.81 5.75 13.68
CA ALA A 195 -7.93 6.43 12.39
C ALA A 195 -7.70 5.45 11.22
N SER A 196 -8.72 4.64 10.94
CA SER A 196 -8.73 3.72 9.80
C SER A 196 -10.03 3.84 9.00
N SER A 197 -9.99 3.56 7.69
CA SER A 197 -11.15 3.68 6.80
C SER A 197 -12.35 2.84 7.23
N ASP A 198 -12.11 1.69 7.85
CA ASP A 198 -13.18 0.77 8.26
C ASP A 198 -13.82 1.18 9.60
N TRP A 199 -13.07 1.90 10.41
CA TRP A 199 -13.56 2.41 11.69
C TRP A 199 -14.42 3.67 11.49
N LEU A 200 -14.08 4.48 10.51
CA LEU A 200 -14.71 5.77 10.22
C LEU A 200 -16.07 5.67 9.51
N SER A 201 -16.49 4.47 9.10
CA SER A 201 -17.87 4.23 8.62
C SER A 201 -18.92 4.20 9.75
N GLY A 202 -18.50 4.44 11.02
CA GLY A 202 -19.32 4.54 12.21
C GLY A 202 -19.65 5.99 12.63
N SER A 203 -19.97 6.19 13.89
CA SER A 203 -20.48 7.44 14.49
C SER A 203 -19.51 8.63 14.54
N HIS A 204 -18.23 8.46 14.21
CA HIS A 204 -17.23 9.53 14.23
C HIS A 204 -16.67 9.80 12.84
N SER A 205 -16.65 11.07 12.45
CA SER A 205 -16.05 11.48 11.17
C SER A 205 -14.51 11.50 11.27
N LEU A 206 -13.83 11.27 10.15
CA LEU A 206 -12.38 11.44 10.05
C LEU A 206 -11.95 12.84 10.50
N ALA A 207 -12.73 13.86 10.15
CA ALA A 207 -12.46 15.24 10.51
C ALA A 207 -12.47 15.46 12.03
N GLU A 208 -13.42 14.85 12.76
CA GLU A 208 -13.47 14.92 14.23
C GLU A 208 -12.28 14.23 14.89
N THR A 209 -11.87 13.07 14.37
CA THR A 209 -10.69 12.37 14.88
C THR A 209 -9.42 13.19 14.66
N ILE A 210 -9.25 13.79 13.48
CA ILE A 210 -8.12 14.65 13.16
C ILE A 210 -8.11 15.90 14.05
N ALA A 211 -9.26 16.54 14.26
CA ALA A 211 -9.38 17.68 15.14
C ALA A 211 -9.02 17.30 16.59
N ALA A 212 -9.50 16.16 17.07
CA ALA A 212 -9.19 15.67 18.42
C ALA A 212 -7.67 15.43 18.62
N VAL A 213 -6.98 14.91 17.62
CA VAL A 213 -5.52 14.74 17.68
C VAL A 213 -4.82 16.10 17.66
N ALA A 214 -5.21 17.00 16.76
CA ALA A 214 -4.61 18.33 16.63
C ALA A 214 -4.79 19.18 17.91
N GLU A 215 -5.93 19.05 18.58
CA GLU A 215 -6.28 19.75 19.83
C GLU A 215 -5.74 19.03 21.09
N HIS A 216 -4.89 18.02 20.93
CA HIS A 216 -4.31 17.26 22.04
C HIS A 216 -5.37 16.62 22.97
N ARG A 217 -6.50 16.21 22.43
CA ARG A 217 -7.53 15.43 23.16
C ARG A 217 -7.27 13.91 23.08
N VAL A 218 -6.23 13.49 22.37
CA VAL A 218 -5.79 12.12 22.15
C VAL A 218 -4.32 12.02 22.50
N ASP A 219 -3.91 10.98 23.20
CA ASP A 219 -2.51 10.70 23.56
C ASP A 219 -1.86 9.70 22.61
N LEU A 220 -2.64 8.71 22.15
CA LEU A 220 -2.16 7.64 21.31
C LEU A 220 -3.11 7.43 20.12
N VAL A 221 -2.56 7.55 18.92
CA VAL A 221 -3.27 7.33 17.65
C VAL A 221 -2.88 5.99 17.07
N ILE A 222 -3.86 5.17 16.71
CA ILE A 222 -3.65 3.96 15.92
C ILE A 222 -4.20 4.23 14.52
N GLY A 223 -3.33 4.24 13.51
CA GLY A 223 -3.73 4.69 12.20
C GLY A 223 -3.13 3.90 11.04
N THR A 224 -3.81 4.02 9.91
CA THR A 224 -3.35 3.55 8.62
C THR A 224 -3.02 4.75 7.71
N GLN A 225 -2.99 4.57 6.41
CA GLN A 225 -2.61 5.61 5.44
C GLN A 225 -3.37 6.93 5.55
N LEU A 226 -4.56 6.96 6.17
CA LEU A 226 -5.33 8.18 6.36
C LEU A 226 -4.58 9.21 7.22
N VAL A 227 -3.81 8.77 8.21
CA VAL A 227 -3.03 9.65 9.10
C VAL A 227 -1.74 10.13 8.46
N ALA A 228 -1.28 9.43 7.41
CA ALA A 228 -0.05 9.79 6.68
C ALA A 228 -0.21 11.06 5.82
N LYS A 229 -1.44 11.50 5.51
CA LYS A 229 -1.71 12.60 4.57
C LYS A 229 -2.15 13.89 5.25
N GLY A 230 -1.55 15.01 4.83
CA GLY A 230 -2.11 16.37 4.91
C GLY A 230 -2.26 17.04 6.28
N HIS A 231 -2.11 16.36 7.42
CA HIS A 231 -2.43 16.93 8.73
C HIS A 231 -1.20 17.33 9.53
N ASN A 232 -1.35 18.37 10.36
CA ASN A 232 -0.33 18.82 11.30
C ASN A 232 -0.76 18.45 12.73
N PHE A 233 0.09 17.69 13.42
CA PHE A 233 -0.12 17.28 14.82
C PHE A 233 1.06 17.79 15.65
N PRO A 234 0.91 18.97 16.31
CA PRO A 234 2.04 19.64 16.97
C PRO A 234 2.67 18.83 18.11
N MET A 235 1.88 18.01 18.80
CA MET A 235 2.35 17.20 19.93
C MET A 235 2.77 15.79 19.55
N LEU A 236 2.69 15.42 18.26
CA LEU A 236 3.11 14.11 17.77
C LEU A 236 4.62 14.04 17.62
N THR A 237 5.28 13.47 18.62
CA THR A 237 6.75 13.34 18.68
C THR A 237 7.24 11.92 18.42
N LEU A 238 6.39 10.89 18.61
CA LEU A 238 6.72 9.51 18.32
C LEU A 238 5.84 8.93 17.22
N VAL A 239 6.47 8.37 16.20
CA VAL A 239 5.81 7.53 15.19
C VAL A 239 6.43 6.15 15.26
N ALA A 240 5.64 5.13 15.56
CA ALA A 240 6.04 3.73 15.56
C ALA A 240 5.32 2.97 14.44
N VAL A 241 6.09 2.50 13.46
CA VAL A 241 5.60 1.61 12.41
C VAL A 241 5.64 0.18 12.94
N VAL A 242 4.46 -0.44 13.07
CA VAL A 242 4.29 -1.75 13.70
C VAL A 242 4.87 -2.88 12.85
N ASP A 243 4.79 -2.75 11.52
CA ASP A 243 5.34 -3.70 10.55
C ASP A 243 5.83 -2.94 9.32
N GLY A 244 7.13 -2.75 9.22
CA GLY A 244 7.79 -2.08 8.10
C GLY A 244 7.96 -2.97 6.87
N ASP A 245 7.91 -4.29 7.03
CA ASP A 245 8.12 -5.26 5.94
C ASP A 245 6.85 -5.43 5.12
N MET A 246 5.71 -5.07 5.69
CA MET A 246 4.42 -5.18 5.01
C MET A 246 4.40 -4.35 3.72
N GLY A 247 4.19 -5.03 2.61
CA GLY A 247 4.19 -4.45 1.26
C GLY A 247 5.49 -4.65 0.49
N LEU A 248 6.57 -5.14 1.12
CA LEU A 248 7.81 -5.50 0.43
C LEU A 248 7.74 -6.89 -0.22
N ASP A 249 6.93 -7.77 0.34
CA ASP A 249 6.73 -9.11 -0.18
C ASP A 249 5.74 -9.10 -1.36
N GLY A 250 6.13 -9.72 -2.45
CA GLY A 250 5.25 -9.92 -3.60
C GLY A 250 5.88 -9.62 -4.94
N ALA A 251 5.12 -9.93 -5.99
CA ALA A 251 5.54 -9.77 -7.39
C ALA A 251 5.26 -8.36 -7.96
N ASP A 252 4.94 -7.38 -7.11
CA ASP A 252 4.69 -6.00 -7.56
C ASP A 252 6.03 -5.26 -7.77
N PRO A 253 6.38 -4.90 -9.00
CA PRO A 253 7.64 -4.19 -9.27
C PRO A 253 7.76 -2.85 -8.53
N ARG A 254 6.63 -2.26 -8.10
CA ARG A 254 6.60 -0.96 -7.40
C ARG A 254 6.57 -1.07 -5.88
N ALA A 255 6.63 -2.30 -5.34
CA ALA A 255 6.49 -2.55 -3.90
C ALA A 255 7.49 -1.74 -3.07
N ARG A 256 8.77 -1.76 -3.43
CA ARG A 256 9.84 -1.04 -2.72
C ARG A 256 9.66 0.46 -2.76
N GLU A 257 9.38 1.01 -3.94
CA GLU A 257 9.12 2.44 -4.14
C GLU A 257 7.97 2.92 -3.26
N ARG A 258 6.84 2.21 -3.30
CA ARG A 258 5.66 2.57 -2.50
C ARG A 258 5.87 2.45 -1.01
N THR A 259 6.57 1.39 -0.58
CA THR A 259 6.87 1.21 0.84
C THR A 259 7.78 2.32 1.33
N PHE A 260 8.82 2.68 0.55
CA PHE A 260 9.68 3.81 0.86
C PHE A 260 8.90 5.13 0.96
N GLN A 261 8.08 5.44 -0.05
CA GLN A 261 7.24 6.65 -0.07
C GLN A 261 6.33 6.74 1.15
N LEU A 262 5.66 5.63 1.49
CA LEU A 262 4.75 5.58 2.62
C LEU A 262 5.48 5.75 3.96
N LEU A 263 6.56 5.01 4.19
CA LEU A 263 7.35 5.11 5.42
C LEU A 263 7.95 6.50 5.59
N HIS A 264 8.45 7.10 4.51
CA HIS A 264 8.98 8.45 4.52
C HIS A 264 7.89 9.49 4.83
N GLN A 265 6.68 9.37 4.26
CA GLN A 265 5.55 10.25 4.56
C GLN A 265 5.15 10.17 6.03
N VAL A 266 5.06 8.94 6.56
CA VAL A 266 4.69 8.69 7.96
C VAL A 266 5.79 9.20 8.90
N ALA A 267 7.05 8.96 8.57
CA ALA A 267 8.19 9.51 9.30
C ALA A 267 8.13 11.04 9.36
N GLY A 268 7.77 11.67 8.26
CA GLY A 268 7.59 13.12 8.19
C GLY A 268 6.48 13.69 9.07
N ARG A 269 5.67 12.87 9.77
CA ARG A 269 4.65 13.33 10.72
C ARG A 269 5.22 13.65 12.10
N ALA A 270 6.27 12.98 12.52
CA ALA A 270 6.90 13.22 13.81
C ALA A 270 7.65 14.57 13.84
N GLY A 271 7.56 15.29 14.95
CA GLY A 271 8.36 16.48 15.22
C GLY A 271 8.09 17.64 14.26
N ARG A 272 6.86 17.93 13.96
CA ARG A 272 6.46 19.09 13.12
C ARG A 272 6.38 20.41 13.87
N ALA A 273 6.36 20.37 15.20
CA ALA A 273 6.42 21.55 16.06
C ALA A 273 7.85 21.84 16.52
N GLU A 274 8.03 22.44 17.69
CA GLU A 274 9.32 22.77 18.27
C GLU A 274 10.07 21.58 18.88
N ARG A 275 9.37 20.45 19.09
CA ARG A 275 9.91 19.25 19.73
C ARG A 275 10.51 18.30 18.67
N PRO A 276 11.69 17.70 18.94
CA PRO A 276 12.28 16.75 18.03
C PRO A 276 11.40 15.49 17.89
N GLY A 277 11.25 14.99 16.67
CA GLY A 277 10.49 13.79 16.40
C GLY A 277 11.37 12.54 16.42
N ARG A 278 10.77 11.40 16.81
CA ARG A 278 11.36 10.06 16.74
C ARG A 278 10.50 9.17 15.87
N VAL A 279 11.16 8.37 15.03
CA VAL A 279 10.48 7.37 14.19
C VAL A 279 11.10 6.01 14.47
N MET A 280 10.29 5.05 14.83
CA MET A 280 10.71 3.68 15.09
C MET A 280 10.03 2.74 14.11
N VAL A 281 10.78 1.90 13.42
CA VAL A 281 10.24 0.96 12.45
C VAL A 281 10.59 -0.45 12.86
N GLN A 282 9.60 -1.22 13.24
CA GLN A 282 9.75 -2.65 13.51
C GLN A 282 9.86 -3.41 12.18
N THR A 283 10.89 -4.24 12.04
CA THR A 283 11.17 -4.98 10.81
C THR A 283 11.91 -6.30 11.08
N HIS A 284 11.65 -7.32 10.26
CA HIS A 284 12.42 -8.55 10.21
C HIS A 284 13.61 -8.45 9.23
N GLY A 285 13.59 -7.44 8.35
CA GLY A 285 14.59 -7.18 7.31
C GLY A 285 15.31 -5.82 7.48
N PRO A 286 16.02 -5.57 8.62
CA PRO A 286 16.65 -4.27 8.84
C PRO A 286 17.69 -3.88 7.77
N ASN A 287 18.25 -4.85 7.05
CA ASN A 287 19.21 -4.63 5.97
C ASN A 287 18.58 -4.38 4.60
N GLU A 288 17.26 -4.42 4.48
CA GLU A 288 16.56 -4.08 3.23
C GLU A 288 16.86 -2.64 2.81
N ALA A 289 17.06 -2.43 1.50
CA ALA A 289 17.42 -1.11 0.95
C ALA A 289 16.45 0.00 1.36
N VAL A 290 15.16 -0.31 1.42
CA VAL A 290 14.11 0.62 1.88
C VAL A 290 14.35 1.05 3.32
N MET A 291 14.68 0.11 4.20
CA MET A 291 14.92 0.37 5.63
C MET A 291 16.19 1.18 5.84
N GLN A 292 17.27 0.82 5.13
CA GLN A 292 18.54 1.54 5.22
C GLN A 292 18.43 2.98 4.68
N ALA A 293 17.69 3.18 3.60
CA ALA A 293 17.46 4.51 3.06
C ALA A 293 16.60 5.39 3.99
N LEU A 294 15.64 4.80 4.69
CA LEU A 294 14.86 5.52 5.70
C LEU A 294 15.72 5.92 6.90
N LEU A 295 16.59 5.02 7.37
CA LEU A 295 17.50 5.24 8.50
C LEU A 295 18.54 6.33 8.21
N SER A 296 19.17 6.29 7.04
CA SER A 296 20.20 7.22 6.63
C SER A 296 19.66 8.56 6.13
N GLY A 297 18.37 8.64 5.77
CA GLY A 297 17.80 9.77 5.05
C GLY A 297 18.31 9.91 3.60
N ALA A 298 19.04 8.91 3.09
CA ALA A 298 19.66 8.90 1.76
C ALA A 298 18.62 8.57 0.67
N ARG A 299 17.61 9.43 0.52
CA ARG A 299 16.53 9.27 -0.45
C ARG A 299 17.03 9.08 -1.88
N ASP A 300 17.94 9.92 -2.30
CA ASP A 300 18.43 9.94 -3.69
C ASP A 300 19.25 8.68 -4.02
N ASP A 301 19.94 8.10 -3.03
CA ASP A 301 20.65 6.81 -3.17
C ASP A 301 19.66 5.66 -3.36
N PHE A 302 18.56 5.67 -2.61
CA PHE A 302 17.49 4.70 -2.81
C PHE A 302 16.92 4.76 -4.24
N TYR A 303 16.58 5.96 -4.72
CA TYR A 303 16.05 6.13 -6.08
C TYR A 303 17.06 5.72 -7.14
N THR A 304 18.34 6.01 -6.96
CA THR A 304 19.40 5.59 -7.87
C THR A 304 19.48 4.07 -7.96
N ALA A 305 19.46 3.38 -6.81
CA ALA A 305 19.51 1.93 -6.76
C ALA A 305 18.23 1.28 -7.36
N GLU A 306 17.05 1.81 -7.03
CA GLU A 306 15.78 1.31 -7.58
C GLU A 306 15.69 1.54 -9.09
N ALA A 307 16.14 2.71 -9.58
CA ALA A 307 16.20 3.01 -11.01
C ALA A 307 17.10 2.01 -11.76
N ALA A 308 18.29 1.71 -11.22
CA ALA A 308 19.21 0.75 -11.82
C ALA A 308 18.61 -0.66 -11.90
N LEU A 309 17.89 -1.09 -10.86
CA LEU A 309 17.18 -2.38 -10.88
C LEU A 309 16.10 -2.44 -11.96
N ARG A 310 15.30 -1.36 -12.10
CA ARG A 310 14.25 -1.27 -13.11
C ARG A 310 14.81 -1.17 -14.52
N GLU A 311 15.92 -0.46 -14.68
CA GLU A 311 16.63 -0.37 -15.97
C GLU A 311 17.14 -1.75 -16.41
N LYS A 312 17.79 -2.49 -15.51
CA LYS A 312 18.25 -3.85 -15.77
C LYS A 312 17.11 -4.80 -16.17
N ALA A 313 15.95 -4.66 -15.50
CA ALA A 313 14.77 -5.46 -15.77
C ALA A 313 13.90 -4.90 -16.92
N GLN A 314 14.27 -3.78 -17.52
CA GLN A 314 13.50 -3.05 -18.54
C GLN A 314 12.06 -2.74 -18.10
N LEU A 315 11.86 -2.50 -16.81
CA LEU A 315 10.55 -2.12 -16.24
C LEU A 315 10.33 -0.60 -16.30
N PRO A 316 9.11 -0.09 -16.25
CA PRO A 316 8.86 1.35 -16.21
C PRO A 316 9.70 2.07 -15.14
N PRO A 317 10.34 3.20 -15.46
CA PRO A 317 10.22 4.02 -16.68
C PRO A 317 11.12 3.65 -17.87
N TYR A 318 11.88 2.56 -17.80
CA TYR A 318 12.83 2.14 -18.85
C TYR A 318 12.21 1.21 -19.88
N GLY A 319 11.09 0.58 -19.57
CA GLY A 319 10.24 -0.21 -20.45
C GLY A 319 8.78 0.25 -20.38
N ARG A 320 7.92 -0.48 -21.07
CA ARG A 320 6.47 -0.28 -21.09
C ARG A 320 5.77 -1.55 -20.65
N LEU A 321 4.71 -1.40 -19.89
CA LEU A 321 3.86 -2.52 -19.48
C LEU A 321 2.40 -2.23 -19.84
N ALA A 322 1.66 -3.29 -20.20
CA ALA A 322 0.21 -3.23 -20.25
C ALA A 322 -0.37 -4.52 -19.66
N ALA A 323 -1.30 -4.36 -18.75
CA ALA A 323 -2.07 -5.46 -18.21
C ALA A 323 -3.40 -5.59 -18.94
N LEU A 324 -3.71 -6.80 -19.39
CA LEU A 324 -5.00 -7.19 -19.95
C LEU A 324 -5.66 -8.09 -18.91
N ILE A 325 -6.77 -7.67 -18.35
CA ILE A 325 -7.46 -8.37 -17.27
C ILE A 325 -8.80 -8.86 -17.80
N LEU A 326 -8.93 -10.17 -17.98
CA LEU A 326 -10.18 -10.82 -18.32
C LEU A 326 -10.92 -11.17 -17.03
N SER A 327 -12.22 -10.91 -16.99
CA SER A 327 -13.06 -11.24 -15.83
C SER A 327 -14.42 -11.76 -16.23
N GLY A 328 -14.94 -12.74 -15.49
CA GLY A 328 -16.26 -13.34 -15.71
C GLY A 328 -16.63 -14.31 -14.61
N THR A 329 -17.90 -14.72 -14.59
CA THR A 329 -18.42 -15.66 -13.58
C THR A 329 -18.08 -17.11 -13.87
N ASP A 330 -17.84 -17.46 -15.13
CA ASP A 330 -17.42 -18.80 -15.56
C ASP A 330 -15.89 -18.84 -15.72
N GLU A 331 -15.23 -19.57 -14.82
CA GLU A 331 -13.76 -19.68 -14.83
C GLU A 331 -13.23 -20.37 -16.10
N ALA A 332 -13.92 -21.40 -16.58
CA ALA A 332 -13.50 -22.15 -17.77
C ALA A 332 -13.54 -21.25 -19.00
N GLU A 333 -14.60 -20.46 -19.14
CA GLU A 333 -14.77 -19.51 -20.23
C GLU A 333 -13.72 -18.38 -20.17
N VAL A 334 -13.48 -17.80 -19.00
CA VAL A 334 -12.44 -16.77 -18.81
C VAL A 334 -11.07 -17.32 -19.16
N ARG A 335 -10.77 -18.56 -18.76
CA ARG A 335 -9.50 -19.24 -19.08
C ARG A 335 -9.35 -19.46 -20.58
N GLN A 336 -10.39 -19.97 -21.25
CA GLN A 336 -10.35 -20.24 -22.69
C GLN A 336 -10.17 -18.93 -23.47
N GLN A 337 -10.93 -17.89 -23.16
CA GLN A 337 -10.78 -16.57 -23.77
C GLN A 337 -9.38 -15.97 -23.56
N GLY A 338 -8.78 -16.20 -22.38
CA GLY A 338 -7.39 -15.80 -22.10
C GLY A 338 -6.38 -16.52 -22.98
N LEU A 339 -6.54 -17.83 -23.19
CA LEU A 339 -5.69 -18.64 -24.08
C LEU A 339 -5.84 -18.23 -25.53
N ASP A 340 -7.08 -18.04 -26.00
CA ASP A 340 -7.39 -17.62 -27.38
C ASP A 340 -6.80 -16.22 -27.66
N LEU A 341 -6.91 -15.31 -26.68
CA LEU A 341 -6.34 -13.99 -26.79
C LEU A 341 -4.81 -14.05 -26.87
N ALA A 342 -4.17 -14.86 -26.02
CA ALA A 342 -2.72 -15.05 -26.03
C ALA A 342 -2.23 -15.65 -27.34
N ALA A 343 -2.88 -16.70 -27.84
CA ALA A 343 -2.54 -17.36 -29.09
C ALA A 343 -2.62 -16.43 -30.32
N ALA A 344 -3.50 -15.44 -30.23
CA ALA A 344 -3.74 -14.49 -31.31
C ALA A 344 -2.93 -13.18 -31.15
N ALA A 345 -2.00 -13.11 -30.22
CA ALA A 345 -1.14 -11.94 -30.04
C ALA A 345 -0.21 -11.74 -31.24
N PRO A 346 -0.10 -10.52 -31.79
CA PRO A 346 0.84 -10.24 -32.85
C PRO A 346 2.28 -10.40 -32.36
N SER A 347 3.15 -10.91 -33.22
CA SER A 347 4.58 -10.91 -32.94
C SER A 347 5.16 -9.51 -33.10
N ALA A 348 5.94 -9.05 -32.15
CA ALA A 348 6.65 -7.78 -32.23
C ALA A 348 8.05 -7.92 -31.64
N GLN A 349 9.02 -7.24 -32.25
CA GLN A 349 10.41 -7.32 -31.83
C GLN A 349 10.58 -6.76 -30.40
N ASN A 350 11.28 -7.51 -29.54
CA ASN A 350 11.55 -7.16 -28.15
C ASN A 350 10.28 -6.94 -27.29
N VAL A 351 9.15 -7.52 -27.71
CA VAL A 351 7.92 -7.53 -26.92
C VAL A 351 7.68 -8.94 -26.41
N THR A 352 7.41 -9.04 -25.13
CA THR A 352 7.12 -10.31 -24.46
C THR A 352 5.70 -10.27 -23.90
N LEU A 353 4.95 -11.34 -24.16
CA LEU A 353 3.66 -11.58 -23.57
C LEU A 353 3.80 -12.63 -22.46
N TYR A 354 3.39 -12.28 -21.24
CA TYR A 354 3.33 -13.19 -20.11
C TYR A 354 1.87 -13.58 -19.83
N GLY A 355 1.66 -14.82 -19.46
CA GLY A 355 0.32 -15.37 -19.18
C GLY A 355 -0.29 -16.09 -20.39
N PRO A 356 -1.61 -16.41 -20.34
CA PRO A 356 -2.56 -16.04 -19.29
C PRO A 356 -2.30 -16.77 -17.98
N ALA A 357 -2.43 -16.05 -16.88
CA ALA A 357 -2.32 -16.57 -15.52
C ALA A 357 -3.44 -15.98 -14.64
N LEU A 358 -3.79 -16.66 -13.57
CA LEU A 358 -4.70 -16.09 -12.57
C LEU A 358 -4.11 -14.76 -12.05
N ALA A 359 -4.95 -13.74 -11.96
CA ALA A 359 -4.55 -12.49 -11.33
C ALA A 359 -4.19 -12.73 -9.85
N PRO A 360 -3.37 -11.89 -9.19
CA PRO A 360 -3.04 -12.03 -7.78
C PRO A 360 -4.28 -12.12 -6.87
N LEU A 361 -5.35 -11.39 -7.24
CA LEU A 361 -6.69 -11.61 -6.73
C LEU A 361 -7.48 -12.37 -7.79
N ALA A 362 -7.38 -13.69 -7.77
CA ALA A 362 -7.93 -14.58 -8.79
C ALA A 362 -9.46 -14.50 -8.88
N MET A 363 -10.13 -14.16 -7.78
CA MET A 363 -11.58 -13.94 -7.76
C MET A 363 -11.92 -12.67 -6.97
N VAL A 364 -12.77 -11.81 -7.54
CA VAL A 364 -13.28 -10.60 -6.90
C VAL A 364 -14.78 -10.47 -7.19
N ARG A 365 -15.59 -10.32 -6.15
CA ARG A 365 -17.06 -10.19 -6.27
C ARG A 365 -17.72 -11.31 -7.09
N GLY A 366 -17.21 -12.54 -6.94
CA GLY A 366 -17.72 -13.71 -7.65
C GLY A 366 -17.29 -13.81 -9.12
N GLN A 367 -16.37 -12.96 -9.57
CA GLN A 367 -15.80 -13.03 -10.91
C GLN A 367 -14.38 -13.56 -10.86
N THR A 368 -14.08 -14.60 -11.61
CA THR A 368 -12.72 -15.08 -11.86
C THR A 368 -11.96 -14.04 -12.70
N ARG A 369 -10.70 -13.81 -12.37
CA ARG A 369 -9.83 -12.86 -13.05
C ARG A 369 -8.58 -13.55 -13.56
N MET A 370 -8.32 -13.41 -14.86
CA MET A 370 -7.07 -13.81 -15.49
C MET A 370 -6.34 -12.59 -16.06
N ARG A 371 -5.02 -12.65 -16.06
CA ARG A 371 -4.17 -11.57 -16.52
C ARG A 371 -3.20 -12.04 -17.60
N LEU A 372 -3.10 -11.23 -18.63
CA LEU A 372 -1.99 -11.19 -19.57
C LEU A 372 -1.19 -9.92 -19.31
N LEU A 373 0.12 -9.97 -19.47
CA LEU A 373 0.99 -8.81 -19.31
C LEU A 373 1.86 -8.66 -20.55
N VAL A 374 1.72 -7.55 -21.25
CA VAL A 374 2.59 -7.15 -22.36
C VAL A 374 3.74 -6.33 -21.81
N HIS A 375 4.95 -6.71 -22.12
CA HIS A 375 6.17 -6.01 -21.77
C HIS A 375 6.96 -5.69 -23.03
N GLY A 376 7.33 -4.44 -23.20
CA GLY A 376 8.06 -3.95 -24.35
C GLY A 376 9.07 -2.86 -24.01
N PRO A 377 9.97 -2.52 -24.93
CA PRO A 377 10.95 -1.45 -24.73
C PRO A 377 10.26 -0.08 -24.62
N ARG A 378 10.97 0.89 -24.05
CA ARG A 378 10.44 2.23 -23.74
C ARG A 378 9.82 2.95 -24.95
N ASN A 379 10.42 2.80 -26.12
CA ASN A 379 9.98 3.43 -27.36
C ASN A 379 8.88 2.64 -28.09
N PHE A 380 8.43 1.52 -27.55
CA PHE A 380 7.36 0.70 -28.14
C PHE A 380 6.00 1.38 -28.02
N ASN A 381 5.29 1.49 -29.15
CA ASN A 381 3.93 2.01 -29.16
C ASN A 381 2.94 0.93 -28.71
N ILE A 382 2.86 0.73 -27.40
CA ILE A 382 2.03 -0.30 -26.78
C ILE A 382 0.53 -0.07 -27.05
N GLN A 383 0.10 1.20 -27.20
CA GLN A 383 -1.27 1.54 -27.50
C GLN A 383 -1.67 1.08 -28.90
N ALA A 384 -0.86 1.37 -29.92
CA ALA A 384 -1.11 0.91 -31.27
C ALA A 384 -1.10 -0.61 -31.34
N PHE A 385 -0.13 -1.26 -30.72
CA PHE A 385 -0.05 -2.72 -30.64
C PHE A 385 -1.32 -3.34 -30.04
N LEU A 386 -1.81 -2.82 -28.93
CA LEU A 386 -3.04 -3.31 -28.30
C LEU A 386 -4.27 -3.04 -29.17
N SER A 387 -4.33 -1.85 -29.79
CA SER A 387 -5.43 -1.51 -30.70
C SER A 387 -5.52 -2.48 -31.87
N ASP A 388 -4.38 -2.77 -32.52
CA ASP A 388 -4.31 -3.70 -33.65
C ASP A 388 -4.65 -5.14 -33.22
N TRP A 389 -4.09 -5.58 -32.07
CA TRP A 389 -4.34 -6.91 -31.52
C TRP A 389 -5.81 -7.15 -31.17
N LEU A 390 -6.46 -6.16 -30.60
CA LEU A 390 -7.84 -6.27 -30.10
C LEU A 390 -8.89 -5.87 -31.15
N SER A 391 -8.48 -5.25 -32.26
CA SER A 391 -9.37 -4.79 -33.32
C SER A 391 -10.20 -5.97 -33.88
N GLY A 392 -11.51 -5.75 -33.94
CA GLY A 392 -12.46 -6.73 -34.49
C GLY A 392 -12.69 -7.98 -33.64
N ARG A 393 -12.04 -8.12 -32.49
CA ARG A 393 -12.25 -9.27 -31.58
C ARG A 393 -13.49 -9.07 -30.73
N LYS A 394 -14.31 -10.09 -30.72
CA LYS A 394 -15.48 -10.17 -29.82
C LYS A 394 -15.17 -11.18 -28.73
N LEU A 395 -15.30 -10.78 -27.50
CA LEU A 395 -15.29 -11.70 -26.37
C LEU A 395 -16.65 -12.39 -26.24
N THR A 396 -16.64 -13.57 -25.67
CA THR A 396 -17.87 -14.30 -25.35
C THR A 396 -18.73 -13.48 -24.34
N SER A 397 -20.04 -13.59 -24.49
CA SER A 397 -20.97 -12.97 -23.56
C SER A 397 -20.67 -13.42 -22.13
N GLY A 398 -20.52 -12.47 -21.21
CA GLY A 398 -20.17 -12.75 -19.81
C GLY A 398 -18.68 -12.57 -19.46
N VAL A 399 -17.78 -12.49 -20.46
CA VAL A 399 -16.36 -12.16 -20.23
C VAL A 399 -16.11 -10.69 -20.56
N ARG A 400 -15.44 -9.99 -19.65
CA ARG A 400 -15.04 -8.59 -19.80
C ARG A 400 -13.53 -8.49 -19.88
N LEU A 401 -13.04 -7.56 -20.69
CA LEU A 401 -11.63 -7.21 -20.79
C LEU A 401 -11.44 -5.78 -20.29
N ALA A 402 -10.54 -5.62 -19.33
CA ALA A 402 -10.03 -4.34 -18.92
C ALA A 402 -8.56 -4.20 -19.35
N LEU A 403 -8.19 -3.00 -19.81
CA LEU A 403 -6.84 -2.67 -20.23
C LEU A 403 -6.28 -1.62 -19.29
N ASP A 404 -5.11 -1.90 -18.74
CA ASP A 404 -4.35 -0.94 -17.95
C ASP A 404 -2.94 -0.79 -18.52
N ILE A 405 -2.67 0.38 -19.09
CA ILE A 405 -1.37 0.73 -19.64
C ILE A 405 -0.56 1.43 -18.56
N ASP A 406 0.69 0.99 -18.42
CA ASP A 406 1.62 1.40 -17.35
C ASP A 406 0.94 1.30 -15.97
N PRO A 407 0.56 0.06 -15.57
CA PRO A 407 -0.20 -0.17 -14.35
C PRO A 407 0.55 0.34 -13.12
N GLN A 408 -0.20 0.97 -12.23
CA GLN A 408 0.32 1.42 -10.94
C GLN A 408 0.18 0.33 -9.87
N SER A 409 -0.74 -0.62 -10.03
CA SER A 409 -0.94 -1.75 -9.14
C SER A 409 -0.98 -3.05 -9.93
N PHE A 410 -0.42 -4.09 -9.37
CA PHE A 410 -0.45 -5.44 -9.93
C PHE A 410 -1.36 -6.40 -9.13
N LEU A 411 -2.22 -5.83 -8.27
CA LEU A 411 -3.22 -6.57 -7.47
C LEU A 411 -4.50 -6.85 -8.24
#